data_89783d975ab9a07912f717f083f457c5
#
_entry.id   89783d975ab9a07912f717f083f457c5
#
_cell.length_a   1.000
_cell.length_b   1.000
_cell.length_c   1.000
_cell.angle_alpha   90.00
_cell.angle_beta   90.00
_cell.angle_gamma   90.00
#
_symmetry.space_group_name_H-M   'P 1'
#
loop_
_entity.id
_entity.type
_entity.pdbx_description
1 polymer ?
#
loop_
_entity_poly.entity_id
_entity_poly.type
_entity_poly.pdbx_seq_one_letter_code
_entity_poly.pdbx_strand_id
1 'polypeptide(L)'
;RMGTPFIWPYHSKSEPFRVIDLKTDRLELSPERCARLMRLATLRSVDSYFHKIRSNVRPASRPVSTPSSNGLTWDRHFLYKPEMMMKIIEIYRFHHNWMGTRQTKKTPAMKLGLAKGKIYERDLFGQS
;
A
#
# COMPACT_ATOMS: atom_id res chain seq x y z
N ARG A 1 11.48 15.65 -25.95
CA ARG A 1 10.68 16.81 -25.47
C ARG A 1 9.79 16.33 -24.34
N MET A 2 10.01 16.83 -23.13
CA MET A 2 9.08 16.62 -22.02
C MET A 2 7.71 17.13 -22.45
N GLY A 3 6.72 16.25 -22.45
CA GLY A 3 5.35 16.64 -22.81
C GLY A 3 4.74 17.49 -21.70
N THR A 4 3.72 18.27 -22.04
CA THR A 4 2.93 19.02 -21.04
C THR A 4 2.32 18.06 -20.01
N PRO A 5 2.42 18.36 -18.70
CA PRO A 5 1.79 17.55 -17.68
C PRO A 5 0.28 17.46 -17.90
N PHE A 6 -0.29 16.31 -17.65
CA PHE A 6 -1.73 16.07 -17.80
C PHE A 6 -2.42 16.30 -16.45
N ILE A 7 -3.39 17.22 -16.44
CA ILE A 7 -4.24 17.46 -15.28
C ILE A 7 -5.39 16.47 -15.31
N TRP A 8 -5.51 15.65 -14.25
CA TRP A 8 -6.58 14.66 -14.15
C TRP A 8 -7.93 15.34 -13.94
N PRO A 9 -8.94 15.09 -14.80
CA PRO A 9 -10.19 15.84 -14.76
C PRO A 9 -11.13 15.44 -13.62
N TYR A 10 -10.90 14.27 -13.00
CA TYR A 10 -11.77 13.76 -11.93
C TYR A 10 -11.14 14.01 -10.57
N HIS A 11 -11.76 14.87 -9.76
CA HIS A 11 -11.30 15.17 -8.42
C HIS A 11 -11.82 14.14 -7.42
N SER A 12 -11.01 13.82 -6.42
CA SER A 12 -11.44 13.04 -5.25
C SER A 12 -11.06 13.78 -3.97
N LYS A 13 -11.71 13.43 -2.85
CA LYS A 13 -11.39 14.05 -1.55
C LYS A 13 -9.94 13.81 -1.11
N SER A 14 -9.37 12.65 -1.48
CA SER A 14 -7.99 12.28 -1.16
C SER A 14 -6.97 12.87 -2.15
N GLU A 15 -7.40 13.16 -3.37
CA GLU A 15 -6.56 13.73 -4.43
C GLU A 15 -7.33 14.89 -5.10
N PRO A 16 -7.44 16.05 -4.43
CA PRO A 16 -8.23 17.18 -4.95
C PRO A 16 -7.61 17.80 -6.19
N PHE A 17 -6.30 17.69 -6.34
CA PHE A 17 -5.58 18.17 -7.50
C PHE A 17 -4.51 17.12 -7.86
N ARG A 18 -4.61 16.57 -9.06
CA ARG A 18 -3.71 15.51 -9.52
C ARG A 18 -3.13 15.87 -10.88
N VAL A 19 -1.81 16.00 -10.89
CA VAL A 19 -1.02 16.23 -12.10
C VAL A 19 -0.20 14.98 -12.38
N ILE A 20 -0.23 14.50 -13.60
CA ILE A 20 0.50 13.31 -14.02
C ILE A 20 1.43 13.69 -15.17
N ASP A 21 2.67 13.27 -15.06
CA ASP A 21 3.63 13.38 -16.14
C ASP A 21 4.37 12.06 -16.36
N LEU A 22 4.76 11.82 -17.60
CA LEU A 22 5.58 10.67 -17.99
C LEU A 22 7.01 11.15 -18.17
N LYS A 23 7.93 10.57 -17.41
CA LYS A 23 9.36 10.85 -17.51
C LYS A 23 10.01 10.20 -18.74
N THR A 24 9.40 9.13 -19.26
CA THR A 24 9.82 8.47 -20.51
C THR A 24 9.26 9.20 -21.72
N ASP A 25 9.96 9.10 -22.85
CA ASP A 25 9.51 9.74 -24.09
C ASP A 25 8.15 9.17 -24.52
N ARG A 26 7.19 10.07 -24.72
CA ARG A 26 5.83 9.70 -25.15
C ARG A 26 5.77 9.20 -26.56
N LEU A 27 6.78 9.55 -27.39
CA LEU A 27 6.84 9.16 -28.81
C LEU A 27 7.01 7.65 -29.00
N GLU A 28 7.54 6.96 -27.99
CA GLU A 28 7.70 5.49 -28.00
C GLU A 28 6.47 4.73 -27.51
N LEU A 29 5.46 5.42 -26.97
CA LEU A 29 4.28 4.80 -26.39
C LEU A 29 3.03 5.06 -27.23
N SER A 30 2.24 4.02 -27.49
CA SER A 30 0.93 4.23 -28.12
C SER A 30 0.03 5.06 -27.20
N PRO A 31 -0.90 5.86 -27.76
CA PRO A 31 -1.85 6.68 -26.98
C PRO A 31 -2.64 5.86 -25.94
N GLU A 32 -3.06 4.64 -26.29
CA GLU A 32 -3.80 3.75 -25.41
C GLU A 32 -2.94 3.28 -24.23
N ARG A 33 -1.67 2.96 -24.45
CA ARG A 33 -0.74 2.58 -23.40
C ARG A 33 -0.44 3.75 -22.48
N CYS A 34 -0.27 4.94 -23.04
CA CYS A 34 -0.09 6.17 -22.29
C CYS A 34 -1.30 6.45 -21.39
N ALA A 35 -2.52 6.40 -21.92
CA ALA A 35 -3.75 6.59 -21.17
C ALA A 35 -3.91 5.53 -20.04
N ARG A 36 -3.55 4.28 -20.31
CA ARG A 36 -3.57 3.20 -19.31
C ARG A 36 -2.58 3.48 -18.17
N LEU A 37 -1.35 3.89 -18.47
CA LEU A 37 -0.34 4.25 -17.46
C LEU A 37 -0.78 5.44 -16.62
N MET A 38 -1.33 6.49 -17.23
CA MET A 38 -1.86 7.66 -16.54
C MET A 38 -3.02 7.29 -15.60
N ARG A 39 -3.90 6.37 -16.02
CA ARG A 39 -4.99 5.88 -15.18
C ARG A 39 -4.49 5.10 -13.97
N LEU A 40 -3.40 4.35 -14.12
CA LEU A 40 -2.79 3.55 -13.05
C LEU A 40 -1.92 4.38 -12.09
N ALA A 41 -1.46 5.56 -12.52
CA ALA A 41 -0.65 6.48 -11.72
C ALA A 41 -1.52 7.17 -10.65
N THR A 42 -1.92 6.45 -9.60
CA THR A 42 -2.76 6.91 -8.51
C THR A 42 -2.19 6.44 -7.17
N LEU A 43 -2.40 7.22 -6.12
CA LEU A 43 -2.03 6.86 -4.75
C LEU A 43 -2.95 5.80 -4.12
N ARG A 44 -4.03 5.41 -4.81
CA ARG A 44 -5.04 4.49 -4.27
C ARG A 44 -4.46 3.18 -3.74
N SER A 45 -3.47 2.59 -4.42
CA SER A 45 -2.82 1.36 -3.97
C SER A 45 -2.00 1.57 -2.71
N VAL A 46 -1.32 2.70 -2.61
CA VAL A 46 -0.53 3.12 -1.44
C VAL A 46 -1.47 3.38 -0.26
N ASP A 47 -2.52 4.16 -0.47
CA ASP A 47 -3.54 4.45 0.55
C ASP A 47 -4.22 3.17 1.05
N SER A 48 -4.56 2.26 0.14
CA SER A 48 -5.12 0.95 0.49
C SER A 48 -4.15 0.12 1.34
N TYR A 49 -2.85 0.17 1.03
CA TYR A 49 -1.83 -0.54 1.82
C TYR A 49 -1.67 0.08 3.21
N PHE A 50 -1.60 1.40 3.33
CA PHE A 50 -1.57 2.09 4.61
C PHE A 50 -2.84 1.84 5.44
N HIS A 51 -4.01 1.79 4.78
CA HIS A 51 -5.24 1.40 5.47
C HIS A 51 -5.14 0.00 6.06
N LYS A 52 -4.62 -0.97 5.30
CA LYS A 52 -4.39 -2.34 5.79
C LYS A 52 -3.42 -2.38 6.98
N ILE A 53 -2.32 -1.62 6.92
CA ILE A 53 -1.40 -1.52 8.07
C ILE A 53 -2.16 -1.03 9.30
N ARG A 54 -2.87 0.09 9.20
CA ARG A 54 -3.63 0.67 10.32
C ARG A 54 -4.72 -0.24 10.86
N SER A 55 -5.31 -1.06 10.02
CA SER A 55 -6.39 -1.99 10.42
C SER A 55 -5.87 -3.29 11.03
N ASN A 56 -4.67 -3.74 10.66
CA ASN A 56 -4.15 -5.04 11.10
C ASN A 56 -3.01 -4.92 12.13
N VAL A 57 -2.35 -3.79 12.18
CA VAL A 57 -1.24 -3.52 13.12
C VAL A 57 -1.74 -2.54 14.16
N ARG A 58 -2.21 -3.04 15.31
CA ARG A 58 -2.78 -2.22 16.39
C ARG A 58 -1.94 -1.00 16.75
N PRO A 59 -0.62 -1.11 16.96
CA PRO A 59 0.22 0.03 17.27
C PRO A 59 0.24 1.13 16.20
N ALA A 60 -0.17 0.82 14.97
CA ALA A 60 -0.27 1.78 13.87
C ALA A 60 -1.69 2.34 13.67
N SER A 61 -2.65 1.96 14.54
CA SER A 61 -4.02 2.44 14.46
C SER A 61 -4.10 3.95 14.74
N ARG A 62 -5.09 4.61 14.13
CA ARG A 62 -5.35 6.02 14.41
C ARG A 62 -6.12 6.17 15.72
N PRO A 63 -5.92 7.28 16.44
CA PRO A 63 -6.77 7.59 17.59
C PRO A 63 -8.22 7.73 17.12
N VAL A 64 -9.13 7.23 17.94
CA VAL A 64 -10.59 7.30 17.69
C VAL A 64 -11.26 8.11 18.80
N SER A 65 -12.33 8.84 18.45
CA SER A 65 -13.18 9.47 19.43
C SER A 65 -14.12 8.42 20.02
N THR A 66 -14.27 8.44 21.34
CA THR A 66 -15.23 7.59 22.05
C THR A 66 -16.32 8.47 22.66
N PRO A 67 -17.57 7.96 22.82
CA PRO A 67 -18.66 8.73 23.45
C PRO A 67 -18.35 9.22 24.86
N SER A 68 -17.45 8.54 25.57
CA SER A 68 -17.05 8.85 26.95
C SER A 68 -15.83 9.79 27.05
N SER A 69 -15.28 10.25 25.93
CA SER A 69 -14.07 11.08 25.90
C SER A 69 -14.28 12.27 24.97
N ASN A 70 -14.04 13.47 25.45
CA ASN A 70 -14.06 14.71 24.67
C ASN A 70 -12.89 14.87 23.71
N GLY A 71 -12.08 13.84 23.51
CA GLY A 71 -10.90 13.88 22.66
C GLY A 71 -10.62 12.54 21.97
N LEU A 72 -9.56 12.53 21.19
CA LEU A 72 -9.09 11.33 20.52
C LEU A 72 -8.34 10.43 21.50
N THR A 73 -8.78 9.18 21.61
CA THR A 73 -8.15 8.17 22.45
C THR A 73 -7.25 7.28 21.60
N TRP A 74 -5.99 7.16 22.00
CA TRP A 74 -5.01 6.26 21.38
C TRP A 74 -5.18 4.84 21.91
N ASP A 75 -4.86 3.86 21.07
CA ASP A 75 -4.81 2.46 21.48
C ASP A 75 -3.75 2.28 22.60
N ARG A 76 -4.06 1.46 23.60
CA ARG A 76 -3.14 1.13 24.71
C ARG A 76 -1.86 0.43 24.25
N HIS A 77 -1.87 -0.15 23.06
CA HIS A 77 -0.74 -0.88 22.48
C HIS A 77 0.19 0.00 21.65
N PHE A 78 0.16 1.31 21.88
CA PHE A 78 1.05 2.25 21.21
C PHE A 78 2.52 1.94 21.52
N LEU A 79 3.35 1.88 20.47
CA LEU A 79 4.77 1.61 20.63
C LEU A 79 5.54 2.92 20.90
N TYR A 80 6.20 2.98 22.05
CA TYR A 80 7.04 4.13 22.43
C TYR A 80 8.35 4.22 21.62
N LYS A 81 8.82 3.08 21.07
CA LYS A 81 10.07 3.02 20.29
C LYS A 81 9.77 2.96 18.79
N PRO A 82 10.13 3.99 18.00
CA PRO A 82 9.94 4.00 16.55
C PRO A 82 10.58 2.81 15.84
N GLU A 83 11.76 2.37 16.32
CA GLU A 83 12.48 1.21 15.78
C GLU A 83 11.66 -0.08 15.85
N MET A 84 10.89 -0.28 16.92
CA MET A 84 10.02 -1.44 17.06
C MET A 84 8.85 -1.38 16.08
N MET A 85 8.32 -0.18 15.83
CA MET A 85 7.30 0.03 14.80
C MET A 85 7.83 -0.34 13.42
N MET A 86 9.04 0.09 13.08
CA MET A 86 9.68 -0.25 11.82
C MET A 86 9.82 -1.76 11.64
N LYS A 87 10.27 -2.48 12.66
CA LYS A 87 10.37 -3.94 12.63
C LYS A 87 9.02 -4.63 12.39
N ILE A 88 7.98 -4.18 13.07
CA ILE A 88 6.62 -4.72 12.90
C ILE A 88 6.10 -4.44 11.48
N ILE A 89 6.33 -3.24 10.95
CA ILE A 89 5.93 -2.89 9.57
C ILE A 89 6.69 -3.77 8.56
N GLU A 90 7.98 -4.05 8.78
CA GLU A 90 8.76 -4.94 7.92
C GLU A 90 8.22 -6.38 7.95
N ILE A 91 7.90 -6.91 9.12
CA ILE A 91 7.27 -8.24 9.26
C ILE A 91 5.92 -8.25 8.52
N TYR A 92 5.10 -7.21 8.71
CA TYR A 92 3.82 -7.09 8.03
C TYR A 92 3.99 -6.99 6.52
N ARG A 93 4.98 -6.23 6.04
CA ARG A 93 5.32 -6.10 4.61
C ARG A 93 5.70 -7.45 4.02
N PHE A 94 6.54 -8.21 4.71
CA PHE A 94 6.90 -9.57 4.29
C PHE A 94 5.66 -10.47 4.21
N HIS A 95 4.87 -10.53 5.28
CA HIS A 95 3.64 -11.31 5.32
C HIS A 95 2.68 -10.94 4.18
N HIS A 96 2.45 -9.64 3.97
CA HIS A 96 1.55 -9.16 2.90
C HIS A 96 2.03 -9.56 1.51
N ASN A 97 3.33 -9.44 1.25
CA ASN A 97 3.88 -9.66 -0.09
C ASN A 97 4.09 -11.13 -0.43
N TRP A 98 4.44 -11.96 0.53
CA TRP A 98 4.88 -13.33 0.28
C TRP A 98 3.95 -14.41 0.83
N MET A 99 3.35 -14.19 1.98
CA MET A 99 2.49 -15.18 2.66
C MET A 99 1.02 -14.94 2.33
N GLY A 100 0.53 -13.72 2.56
CA GLY A 100 -0.89 -13.38 2.41
C GLY A 100 -1.79 -14.09 3.45
N THR A 101 -3.09 -13.97 3.27
CA THR A 101 -4.10 -14.65 4.11
C THR A 101 -4.58 -15.95 3.45
N ARG A 102 -5.37 -16.75 4.17
CA ARG A 102 -6.01 -17.95 3.59
C ARG A 102 -6.85 -17.65 2.35
N GLN A 103 -7.52 -16.51 2.33
CA GLN A 103 -8.38 -16.07 1.22
C GLN A 103 -7.60 -15.50 0.03
N THR A 104 -6.33 -15.14 0.21
CA THR A 104 -5.51 -14.57 -0.86
C THR A 104 -5.15 -15.67 -1.87
N LYS A 105 -5.69 -15.64 -3.07
CA LYS A 105 -5.35 -16.59 -4.13
C LYS A 105 -3.92 -16.39 -4.65
N LYS A 106 -3.54 -15.15 -4.95
CA LYS A 106 -2.20 -14.77 -5.43
C LYS A 106 -1.66 -13.61 -4.60
N THR A 107 -0.47 -13.77 -4.05
CA THR A 107 0.24 -12.69 -3.33
C THR A 107 0.77 -11.64 -4.30
N PRO A 108 1.12 -10.43 -3.83
CA PRO A 108 1.78 -9.43 -4.66
C PRO A 108 3.05 -9.95 -5.34
N ALA A 109 3.89 -10.70 -4.63
CA ALA A 109 5.11 -11.32 -5.19
C ALA A 109 4.79 -12.30 -6.33
N MET A 110 3.73 -13.12 -6.19
CA MET A 110 3.29 -14.00 -7.27
C MET A 110 2.75 -13.22 -8.48
N LYS A 111 2.06 -12.10 -8.25
CA LYS A 111 1.56 -11.25 -9.35
C LYS A 111 2.67 -10.58 -10.14
N LEU A 112 3.79 -10.30 -9.50
CA LEU A 112 4.99 -9.72 -10.12
C LEU A 112 5.93 -10.78 -10.71
N GLY A 113 5.60 -12.07 -10.57
CA GLY A 113 6.46 -13.16 -11.05
C GLY A 113 7.69 -13.43 -10.19
N LEU A 114 7.78 -12.83 -9.00
CA LEU A 114 8.90 -12.99 -8.06
C LEU A 114 8.81 -14.28 -7.25
N ALA A 115 7.63 -14.89 -7.18
CA ALA A 115 7.41 -16.15 -6.49
C ALA A 115 6.46 -17.06 -7.28
N LYS A 116 6.72 -18.35 -7.29
CA LYS A 116 5.86 -19.38 -7.89
C LYS A 116 4.67 -19.73 -6.99
N GLY A 117 4.83 -19.60 -5.68
CA GLY A 117 3.83 -19.93 -4.66
C GLY A 117 3.89 -19.03 -3.44
N LYS A 118 3.00 -19.27 -2.49
CA LYS A 118 3.04 -18.61 -1.18
C LYS A 118 4.14 -19.22 -0.33
N ILE A 119 4.73 -18.40 0.54
CA ILE A 119 5.58 -18.86 1.63
C ILE A 119 4.67 -19.13 2.83
N TYR A 120 4.87 -20.23 3.53
CA TYR A 120 4.16 -20.60 4.75
C TYR A 120 5.08 -20.45 5.96
N GLU A 121 4.50 -20.32 7.15
CA GLU A 121 5.26 -20.20 8.40
C GLU A 121 6.24 -21.36 8.61
N ARG A 122 5.83 -22.60 8.28
CA ARG A 122 6.67 -23.78 8.31
C ARG A 122 7.94 -23.65 7.47
N ASP A 123 7.87 -22.96 6.34
CA ASP A 123 9.01 -22.77 5.43
C ASP A 123 10.05 -21.80 6.03
N LEU A 124 9.61 -20.92 6.95
CA LEU A 124 10.49 -19.97 7.63
C LEU A 124 11.18 -20.57 8.86
N PHE A 125 10.49 -21.45 9.58
CA PHE A 125 11.00 -21.97 10.85
C PHE A 125 11.57 -23.38 10.77
N GLY A 126 11.68 -23.94 9.56
CA GLY A 126 12.33 -25.23 9.33
C GLY A 126 11.68 -26.42 10.06
N GLN A 127 10.39 -26.33 10.35
CA GLN A 127 9.64 -27.46 10.89
C GLN A 127 9.23 -28.36 9.73
N SER A 128 10.06 -29.36 9.51
CA SER A 128 9.74 -30.51 8.66
C SER A 128 8.70 -31.41 9.33
#